data_d1969752e10f81a47ebcc2349adfd1c4
#
_entry.id   d1969752e10f81a47ebcc2349adfd1c4
#
_cell.length_a   1.000
_cell.length_b   1.000
_cell.length_c   1.000
_cell.angle_alpha   90.00
_cell.angle_beta   90.00
_cell.angle_gamma   90.00
#
_symmetry.space_group_name_H-M   'P 1'
#
loop_
_entity.id
_entity.type
_entity.pdbx_description
1 polymer ?
#
loop_
_entity_poly.entity_id
_entity_poly.type
_entity_poly.pdbx_seq_one_letter_code
_entity_poly.pdbx_strand_id
1 'polypeptide(L)'
;MMPDLFDDGDPSTEVADTVRRIAIAGFHALWEGRTPTLNELGGGDGGALEEAVAHLQARGRIEVTADGHVAAVHGLSHRTTQHRIDHLGGRVNTWCALDAIGIPAALGIDARARTACPTCGGELVVTLVAGQPESLTGAVLWYPETAGAWTHLVDQFCSGANLFCSLAHLHERVGAGTDSGTVMTIREVAELGREAWADVGGRP
;
A
#
# COMPACT_ATOMS: atom_id res chain seq x y z
N MET A 1 -14.35 0.80 -13.54
CA MET A 1 -14.45 0.51 -12.09
C MET A 1 -13.13 -0.10 -11.72
N MET A 2 -12.30 0.60 -10.94
CA MET A 2 -11.05 0.03 -10.47
C MET A 2 -11.35 -1.15 -9.55
N PRO A 3 -10.62 -2.27 -9.66
CA PRO A 3 -10.79 -3.39 -8.73
C PRO A 3 -10.48 -2.91 -7.31
N ASP A 4 -11.25 -3.38 -6.35
CA ASP A 4 -10.98 -3.13 -4.94
C ASP A 4 -9.62 -3.75 -4.60
N LEU A 5 -8.66 -2.89 -4.24
CA LEU A 5 -7.29 -3.31 -3.89
C LEU A 5 -7.26 -4.23 -2.66
N PHE A 6 -8.31 -4.15 -1.85
CA PHE A 6 -8.45 -4.89 -0.60
C PHE A 6 -9.65 -5.84 -0.58
N ASP A 7 -10.25 -6.12 -1.76
CA ASP A 7 -11.23 -7.20 -1.88
C ASP A 7 -10.57 -8.55 -1.52
N ASP A 8 -10.92 -9.04 -0.35
CA ASP A 8 -10.36 -10.28 0.20
C ASP A 8 -11.03 -11.54 -0.36
N GLY A 9 -11.94 -11.41 -1.33
CA GLY A 9 -12.80 -12.52 -1.74
C GLY A 9 -13.85 -12.80 -0.67
N ASP A 10 -14.46 -13.98 -0.70
CA ASP A 10 -15.53 -14.36 0.22
C ASP A 10 -15.04 -15.38 1.29
N PRO A 11 -14.22 -14.95 2.29
CA PRO A 11 -13.95 -15.79 3.45
C PRO A 11 -15.22 -15.87 4.31
N SER A 12 -15.31 -16.89 5.18
CA SER A 12 -16.38 -16.91 6.17
C SER A 12 -16.40 -15.60 6.98
N THR A 13 -17.57 -15.16 7.45
CA THR A 13 -17.71 -13.88 8.16
C THR A 13 -16.72 -13.73 9.32
N GLU A 14 -16.45 -14.81 10.06
CA GLU A 14 -15.50 -14.81 11.18
C GLU A 14 -14.05 -14.61 10.72
N VAL A 15 -13.66 -15.26 9.63
CA VAL A 15 -12.32 -15.09 9.02
C VAL A 15 -12.18 -13.68 8.45
N ALA A 16 -13.20 -13.14 7.78
CA ALA A 16 -13.20 -11.77 7.26
C ALA A 16 -13.00 -10.73 8.36
N ASP A 17 -13.71 -10.88 9.48
CA ASP A 17 -13.55 -9.99 10.65
C ASP A 17 -12.13 -10.09 11.24
N THR A 18 -11.55 -11.28 11.26
CA THR A 18 -10.19 -11.50 11.75
C THR A 18 -9.15 -10.92 10.77
N VAL A 19 -9.31 -11.11 9.47
CA VAL A 19 -8.50 -10.48 8.41
C VAL A 19 -8.48 -8.96 8.57
N ARG A 20 -9.65 -8.35 8.67
CA ARG A 20 -9.78 -6.89 8.85
C ARG A 20 -9.11 -6.42 10.14
N ARG A 21 -9.32 -7.11 11.25
CA ARG A 21 -8.69 -6.77 12.54
C ARG A 21 -7.15 -6.83 12.45
N ILE A 22 -6.59 -7.89 11.85
CA ILE A 22 -5.14 -8.02 11.65
C ILE A 22 -4.62 -6.89 10.77
N ALA A 23 -5.29 -6.59 9.66
CA ALA A 23 -4.89 -5.54 8.73
C ALA A 23 -4.84 -4.17 9.43
N ILE A 24 -5.90 -3.79 10.14
CA ILE A 24 -6.00 -2.50 10.83
C ILE A 24 -5.02 -2.41 12.02
N ALA A 25 -5.00 -3.41 12.90
CA ALA A 25 -4.13 -3.39 14.07
C ALA A 25 -2.64 -3.47 13.66
N GLY A 26 -2.32 -4.28 12.67
CA GLY A 26 -0.97 -4.37 12.10
C GLY A 26 -0.54 -3.07 11.43
N PHE A 27 -1.43 -2.43 10.67
CA PHE A 27 -1.19 -1.12 10.08
C PHE A 27 -0.81 -0.08 11.15
N HIS A 28 -1.61 0.08 12.20
CA HIS A 28 -1.33 1.03 13.27
C HIS A 28 -0.01 0.72 13.99
N ALA A 29 0.29 -0.55 14.25
CA ALA A 29 1.55 -0.92 14.86
C ALA A 29 2.76 -0.55 13.98
N LEU A 30 2.72 -0.89 12.69
CA LEU A 30 3.80 -0.52 11.75
C LEU A 30 3.92 0.99 11.56
N TRP A 31 2.78 1.70 11.53
CA TRP A 31 2.75 3.17 11.47
C TRP A 31 3.46 3.82 12.64
N GLU A 32 3.34 3.24 13.83
CA GLU A 32 4.03 3.66 15.06
C GLU A 32 5.48 3.16 15.16
N GLY A 33 5.98 2.47 14.14
CA GLY A 33 7.33 1.91 14.09
C GLY A 33 7.52 0.63 14.91
N ARG A 34 6.42 -0.03 15.28
CA ARG A 34 6.44 -1.33 16.01
C ARG A 34 6.25 -2.50 15.05
N THR A 35 6.88 -3.63 15.34
CA THR A 35 6.69 -4.91 14.64
C THR A 35 5.93 -5.87 15.57
N PRO A 36 4.60 -5.90 15.54
CA PRO A 36 3.81 -6.75 16.42
C PRO A 36 3.95 -8.23 16.04
N THR A 37 3.76 -9.10 17.00
CA THR A 37 3.57 -10.53 16.74
C THR A 37 2.14 -10.80 16.28
N LEU A 38 1.92 -11.91 15.58
CA LEU A 38 0.58 -12.36 15.21
C LEU A 38 -0.34 -12.53 16.41
N ASN A 39 0.19 -13.03 17.54
CA ASN A 39 -0.58 -13.21 18.76
C ASN A 39 -1.08 -11.89 19.36
N GLU A 40 -0.29 -10.81 19.25
CA GLU A 40 -0.71 -9.46 19.67
C GLU A 40 -1.83 -8.91 18.80
N LEU A 41 -1.89 -9.28 17.53
CA LEU A 41 -2.92 -8.82 16.59
C LEU A 41 -4.20 -9.69 16.64
N GLY A 42 -4.05 -10.98 16.89
CA GLY A 42 -5.11 -11.97 16.73
C GLY A 42 -6.13 -12.08 17.87
N GLY A 43 -5.80 -11.60 19.08
CA GLY A 43 -6.78 -11.56 20.18
C GLY A 43 -7.24 -12.91 20.73
N GLY A 44 -6.54 -14.01 20.50
CA GLY A 44 -6.71 -15.23 21.28
C GLY A 44 -7.51 -16.39 20.66
N ASP A 45 -8.03 -16.28 19.45
CA ASP A 45 -8.76 -17.39 18.79
C ASP A 45 -7.87 -18.06 17.71
N GLY A 46 -7.16 -19.15 18.13
CA GLY A 46 -6.06 -19.75 17.35
C GLY A 46 -6.45 -20.20 15.93
N GLY A 47 -7.63 -20.81 15.74
CA GLY A 47 -8.03 -21.37 14.44
C GLY A 47 -8.35 -20.30 13.39
N ALA A 48 -9.17 -19.31 13.75
CA ALA A 48 -9.54 -18.20 12.86
C ALA A 48 -8.33 -17.30 12.55
N LEU A 49 -7.38 -17.16 13.50
CA LEU A 49 -6.14 -16.43 13.27
C LEU A 49 -5.27 -17.11 12.21
N GLU A 50 -5.04 -18.42 12.33
CA GLU A 50 -4.22 -19.18 11.38
C GLU A 50 -4.81 -19.11 9.96
N GLU A 51 -6.13 -19.27 9.83
CA GLU A 51 -6.82 -19.20 8.54
C GLU A 51 -6.75 -17.79 7.94
N ALA A 52 -6.98 -16.75 8.73
CA ALA A 52 -6.89 -15.36 8.29
C ALA A 52 -5.47 -14.98 7.83
N VAL A 53 -4.45 -15.42 8.57
CA VAL A 53 -3.04 -15.19 8.20
C VAL A 53 -2.69 -15.93 6.92
N ALA A 54 -3.08 -17.20 6.79
CA ALA A 54 -2.86 -17.99 5.57
C ALA A 54 -3.55 -17.33 4.36
N HIS A 55 -4.78 -16.83 4.54
CA HIS A 55 -5.51 -16.10 3.51
C HIS A 55 -4.77 -14.82 3.08
N LEU A 56 -4.35 -13.98 4.03
CA LEU A 56 -3.60 -12.75 3.73
C LEU A 56 -2.24 -13.03 3.06
N GLN A 57 -1.54 -14.08 3.49
CA GLN A 57 -0.25 -14.48 2.89
C GLN A 57 -0.44 -14.99 1.45
N ALA A 58 -1.43 -15.84 1.21
CA ALA A 58 -1.71 -16.35 -0.12
C ALA A 58 -2.05 -15.23 -1.11
N ARG A 59 -2.61 -14.12 -0.64
CA ARG A 59 -2.93 -12.93 -1.45
C ARG A 59 -1.83 -11.87 -1.47
N GLY A 60 -0.68 -12.11 -0.82
CA GLY A 60 0.42 -11.16 -0.74
C GLY A 60 0.05 -9.87 0.01
N ARG A 61 -0.76 -9.98 1.07
CA ARG A 61 -1.28 -8.83 1.84
C ARG A 61 -0.70 -8.71 3.23
N ILE A 62 0.06 -9.69 3.66
CA ILE A 62 0.83 -9.69 4.90
C ILE A 62 2.16 -10.39 4.70
N GLU A 63 3.19 -9.89 5.35
CA GLU A 63 4.46 -10.59 5.48
C GLU A 63 4.73 -10.86 6.95
N VAL A 64 4.97 -12.15 7.27
CA VAL A 64 5.30 -12.61 8.62
C VAL A 64 6.69 -13.20 8.60
N THR A 65 7.52 -12.80 9.55
CA THR A 65 8.88 -13.32 9.71
C THR A 65 8.86 -14.72 10.34
N ALA A 66 9.98 -15.44 10.26
CA ALA A 66 10.08 -16.80 10.81
C ALA A 66 9.87 -16.87 12.34
N ASP A 67 10.10 -15.77 13.04
CA ASP A 67 9.87 -15.63 14.48
C ASP A 67 8.47 -15.07 14.83
N GLY A 68 7.56 -15.01 13.84
CA GLY A 68 6.15 -14.69 14.04
C GLY A 68 5.81 -13.20 14.13
N HIS A 69 6.74 -12.29 13.76
CA HIS A 69 6.45 -10.86 13.72
C HIS A 69 5.88 -10.45 12.36
N VAL A 70 4.98 -9.49 12.38
CA VAL A 70 4.43 -8.89 11.16
C VAL A 70 5.40 -7.84 10.63
N ALA A 71 6.05 -8.15 9.52
CA ALA A 71 7.01 -7.27 8.87
C ALA A 71 6.36 -6.32 7.85
N ALA A 72 5.23 -6.70 7.27
CA ALA A 72 4.50 -5.85 6.34
C ALA A 72 3.01 -6.21 6.34
N VAL A 73 2.14 -5.22 6.24
CA VAL A 73 0.68 -5.39 6.12
C VAL A 73 0.04 -4.10 5.61
N HIS A 74 -1.01 -4.25 4.81
CA HIS A 74 -1.91 -3.17 4.38
C HIS A 74 -1.20 -1.95 3.77
N GLY A 75 -0.18 -2.20 2.92
CA GLY A 75 0.60 -1.16 2.24
C GLY A 75 1.85 -0.70 2.98
N LEU A 76 1.99 -1.00 4.27
CA LEU A 76 3.16 -0.66 5.08
C LEU A 76 4.17 -1.80 5.15
N SER A 77 5.45 -1.44 5.30
CA SER A 77 6.54 -2.39 5.46
C SER A 77 7.58 -1.90 6.47
N HIS A 78 8.02 -2.79 7.35
CA HIS A 78 9.20 -2.56 8.19
C HIS A 78 10.51 -2.74 7.40
N ARG A 79 10.46 -3.48 6.29
CA ARG A 79 11.62 -3.65 5.41
C ARG A 79 11.86 -2.39 4.59
N THR A 80 13.13 -2.10 4.31
CA THR A 80 13.51 -1.01 3.42
C THR A 80 13.03 -1.29 2.00
N THR A 81 12.30 -0.36 1.44
CA THR A 81 11.86 -0.32 0.05
C THR A 81 12.34 1.00 -0.60
N GLN A 82 12.08 1.18 -1.90
CA GLN A 82 12.31 2.47 -2.55
C GLN A 82 11.19 3.49 -2.31
N HIS A 83 10.11 3.09 -1.60
CA HIS A 83 8.94 3.90 -1.32
C HIS A 83 8.82 4.11 0.19
N ARG A 84 8.66 5.36 0.62
CA ARG A 84 8.55 5.68 2.04
C ARG A 84 7.73 6.94 2.28
N ILE A 85 7.19 7.03 3.47
CA ILE A 85 6.50 8.20 4.00
C ILE A 85 7.34 8.78 5.13
N ASP A 86 7.73 10.05 5.01
CA ASP A 86 8.28 10.84 6.12
C ASP A 86 7.13 11.69 6.69
N HIS A 87 6.84 11.58 7.99
CA HIS A 87 5.78 12.30 8.69
C HIS A 87 6.26 12.75 10.08
N LEU A 88 5.44 13.54 10.81
CA LEU A 88 5.83 14.09 12.11
C LEU A 88 6.21 13.02 13.15
N GLY A 89 5.56 11.85 13.10
CA GLY A 89 5.83 10.71 14.00
C GLY A 89 7.04 9.86 13.62
N GLY A 90 7.65 10.08 12.45
CA GLY A 90 8.78 9.28 12.01
C GLY A 90 8.80 8.97 10.52
N ARG A 91 9.26 7.78 10.21
CA ARG A 91 9.39 7.25 8.84
C ARG A 91 8.86 5.83 8.77
N VAL A 92 8.10 5.54 7.72
CA VAL A 92 7.63 4.18 7.41
C VAL A 92 7.84 3.88 5.94
N ASN A 93 8.22 2.65 5.60
CA ASN A 93 8.31 2.21 4.22
C ASN A 93 6.96 1.65 3.75
N THR A 94 6.73 1.69 2.44
CA THR A 94 5.51 1.20 1.81
C THR A 94 5.84 0.22 0.69
N TRP A 95 4.84 -0.57 0.25
CA TRP A 95 5.06 -1.56 -0.82
C TRP A 95 5.26 -0.89 -2.17
N CYS A 96 4.53 0.21 -2.45
CA CYS A 96 4.57 0.89 -3.74
C CYS A 96 4.38 2.40 -3.64
N ALA A 97 4.47 3.07 -4.78
CA ALA A 97 4.28 4.52 -4.84
C ALA A 97 2.84 4.95 -4.56
N LEU A 98 1.84 4.11 -4.87
CA LEU A 98 0.44 4.38 -4.55
C LEU A 98 0.25 4.42 -3.03
N ASP A 99 0.80 3.44 -2.30
CA ASP A 99 0.72 3.40 -0.84
C ASP A 99 1.37 4.64 -0.23
N ALA A 100 2.56 5.04 -0.74
CA ALA A 100 3.31 6.17 -0.22
C ALA A 100 2.53 7.50 -0.32
N ILE A 101 1.68 7.66 -1.33
CA ILE A 101 0.85 8.85 -1.54
C ILE A 101 -0.53 8.67 -0.92
N GLY A 102 -1.15 7.52 -1.10
CA GLY A 102 -2.52 7.23 -0.72
C GLY A 102 -2.72 7.15 0.79
N ILE A 103 -1.80 6.52 1.52
CA ILE A 103 -1.90 6.38 2.98
C ILE A 103 -1.95 7.75 3.68
N PRO A 104 -0.99 8.68 3.50
CA PRO A 104 -1.07 9.99 4.15
C PRO A 104 -2.26 10.82 3.66
N ALA A 105 -2.75 10.60 2.42
CA ALA A 105 -3.97 11.23 1.94
C ALA A 105 -5.21 10.75 2.71
N ALA A 106 -5.31 9.45 2.98
CA ALA A 106 -6.39 8.85 3.77
C ALA A 106 -6.35 9.28 5.24
N LEU A 107 -5.14 9.35 5.81
CA LEU A 107 -4.95 9.81 7.20
C LEU A 107 -5.15 11.32 7.39
N GLY A 108 -5.23 12.10 6.30
CA GLY A 108 -5.40 13.56 6.34
C GLY A 108 -4.24 14.30 6.99
N ILE A 109 -3.01 13.82 6.84
CA ILE A 109 -1.83 14.35 7.55
C ILE A 109 -0.83 15.06 6.64
N ASP A 110 0.04 15.86 7.26
CA ASP A 110 1.23 16.38 6.61
C ASP A 110 2.29 15.30 6.49
N ALA A 111 2.78 15.10 5.27
CA ALA A 111 3.77 14.07 4.98
C ALA A 111 4.58 14.37 3.71
N ARG A 112 5.67 13.64 3.53
CA ARG A 112 6.43 13.58 2.28
C ARG A 112 6.51 12.14 1.81
N ALA A 113 5.80 11.83 0.74
CA ALA A 113 5.95 10.56 0.03
C ALA A 113 7.20 10.62 -0.83
N ARG A 114 8.14 9.71 -0.59
CA ARG A 114 9.39 9.62 -1.35
C ARG A 114 9.46 8.32 -2.10
N THR A 115 9.87 8.41 -3.36
CA THR A 115 10.08 7.27 -4.25
C THR A 115 11.17 7.58 -5.26
N ALA A 116 11.53 6.62 -6.10
CA ALA A 116 12.44 6.84 -7.21
C ALA A 116 11.75 6.55 -8.54
N CYS A 117 12.05 7.35 -9.57
CA CYS A 117 11.59 7.06 -10.92
C CYS A 117 12.28 5.78 -11.43
N PRO A 118 11.54 4.73 -11.84
CA PRO A 118 12.16 3.46 -12.24
C PRO A 118 12.98 3.56 -13.55
N THR A 119 12.79 4.62 -14.34
CA THR A 119 13.50 4.83 -15.59
C THR A 119 14.85 5.52 -15.37
N CYS A 120 14.88 6.62 -14.61
CA CYS A 120 16.11 7.41 -14.44
C CYS A 120 16.74 7.32 -13.03
N GLY A 121 16.09 6.66 -12.08
CA GLY A 121 16.54 6.57 -10.70
C GLY A 121 16.43 7.87 -9.88
N GLY A 122 15.93 8.96 -10.50
CA GLY A 122 15.77 10.25 -9.83
C GLY A 122 14.76 10.18 -8.67
N GLU A 123 15.13 10.77 -7.51
CA GLU A 123 14.21 10.85 -6.38
C GLU A 123 13.01 11.76 -6.71
N LEU A 124 11.84 11.29 -6.35
CA LEU A 124 10.57 12.01 -6.45
C LEU A 124 10.02 12.20 -5.05
N VAL A 125 9.64 13.44 -4.73
CA VAL A 125 9.05 13.80 -3.43
C VAL A 125 7.70 14.46 -3.67
N VAL A 126 6.64 13.82 -3.20
CA VAL A 126 5.30 14.40 -3.17
C VAL A 126 5.04 14.90 -1.75
N THR A 127 4.88 16.21 -1.61
CA THR A 127 4.48 16.83 -0.33
C THR A 127 2.96 16.76 -0.21
N LEU A 128 2.48 16.33 0.95
CA LEU A 128 1.06 16.38 1.30
C LEU A 128 0.88 17.32 2.50
N VAL A 129 -0.12 18.19 2.43
CA VAL A 129 -0.54 19.08 3.51
C VAL A 129 -1.98 18.74 3.87
N ALA A 130 -2.22 18.33 5.09
CA ALA A 130 -3.52 17.81 5.55
C ALA A 130 -4.08 16.73 4.58
N GLY A 131 -3.22 15.82 4.11
CA GLY A 131 -3.57 14.78 3.16
C GLY A 131 -3.83 15.24 1.71
N GLN A 132 -3.63 16.52 1.41
CA GLN A 132 -3.78 17.05 0.05
C GLN A 132 -2.40 17.16 -0.61
N PRO A 133 -2.18 16.51 -1.77
CA PRO A 133 -0.90 16.60 -2.44
C PRO A 133 -0.69 17.99 -3.04
N GLU A 134 0.48 18.55 -2.80
CA GLU A 134 0.97 19.69 -3.57
C GLU A 134 1.31 19.22 -4.99
N SER A 135 1.17 20.10 -5.98
CA SER A 135 1.41 19.71 -7.36
C SER A 135 2.88 19.37 -7.59
N LEU A 136 3.12 18.18 -8.14
CA LEU A 136 4.40 17.76 -8.66
C LEU A 136 4.33 17.78 -10.19
N THR A 137 4.92 18.79 -10.81
CA THR A 137 4.79 19.04 -12.24
C THR A 137 5.34 17.90 -13.09
N GLY A 138 4.50 17.31 -13.92
CA GLY A 138 4.85 16.29 -14.90
C GLY A 138 4.97 14.87 -14.37
N ALA A 139 4.96 14.66 -13.06
CA ALA A 139 5.00 13.32 -12.50
C ALA A 139 3.65 12.59 -12.66
N VAL A 140 3.73 11.31 -12.98
CA VAL A 140 2.57 10.44 -13.20
C VAL A 140 2.79 9.08 -12.53
N LEU A 141 1.73 8.49 -12.00
CA LEU A 141 1.75 7.12 -11.50
C LEU A 141 1.23 6.17 -12.57
N TRP A 142 1.90 5.05 -12.74
CA TRP A 142 1.38 3.91 -13.47
C TRP A 142 0.59 3.02 -12.52
N TYR A 143 -0.70 2.85 -12.82
CA TYR A 143 -1.59 1.92 -12.14
C TYR A 143 -1.74 0.67 -13.00
N PRO A 144 -1.07 -0.44 -12.68
CA PRO A 144 -1.21 -1.68 -13.45
C PRO A 144 -2.64 -2.21 -13.36
N GLU A 145 -3.11 -2.82 -14.44
CA GLU A 145 -4.42 -3.46 -14.51
C GLU A 145 -4.25 -4.92 -14.89
N THR A 146 -5.21 -5.75 -14.48
CA THR A 146 -5.29 -7.15 -14.90
C THR A 146 -6.70 -7.46 -15.40
N ALA A 147 -6.84 -8.49 -16.22
CA ALA A 147 -8.13 -8.97 -16.71
C ALA A 147 -9.00 -9.63 -15.61
N GLY A 148 -8.47 -9.83 -14.42
CA GLY A 148 -9.15 -10.44 -13.27
C GLY A 148 -8.75 -9.82 -11.95
N ALA A 149 -9.16 -10.44 -10.85
CA ALA A 149 -8.71 -10.03 -9.52
C ALA A 149 -7.22 -10.30 -9.31
N TRP A 150 -6.57 -9.46 -8.51
CA TRP A 150 -5.21 -9.67 -8.08
C TRP A 150 -5.13 -10.91 -7.19
N THR A 151 -4.39 -11.93 -7.60
CA THR A 151 -4.21 -13.14 -6.78
C THR A 151 -3.08 -12.99 -5.76
N HIS A 152 -2.07 -12.16 -6.06
CA HIS A 152 -0.99 -11.80 -5.14
C HIS A 152 -0.63 -10.33 -5.31
N LEU A 153 -1.10 -9.49 -4.38
CA LEU A 153 -1.08 -8.04 -4.53
C LEU A 153 0.34 -7.45 -4.68
N VAL A 154 1.26 -7.85 -3.80
CA VAL A 154 2.63 -7.29 -3.80
C VAL A 154 3.36 -7.62 -5.10
N ASP A 155 3.28 -8.85 -5.58
CA ASP A 155 4.02 -9.29 -6.76
C ASP A 155 3.41 -8.77 -8.07
N GLN A 156 2.09 -8.74 -8.15
CA GLN A 156 1.38 -8.46 -9.39
C GLN A 156 1.04 -6.97 -9.56
N PHE A 157 0.71 -6.29 -8.48
CA PHE A 157 0.30 -4.89 -8.51
C PHE A 157 1.41 -3.96 -8.00
N CYS A 158 1.88 -4.16 -6.75
CA CYS A 158 2.80 -3.20 -6.13
C CYS A 158 4.15 -3.11 -6.85
N SER A 159 4.61 -4.23 -7.44
CA SER A 159 5.84 -4.24 -8.25
C SER A 159 5.77 -3.32 -9.48
N GLY A 160 4.57 -3.10 -10.02
CA GLY A 160 4.29 -2.24 -11.17
C GLY A 160 3.80 -0.84 -10.82
N ALA A 161 3.20 -0.63 -9.64
CA ALA A 161 2.59 0.63 -9.23
C ALA A 161 3.65 1.67 -8.82
N ASN A 162 4.27 2.29 -9.82
CA ASN A 162 5.41 3.18 -9.67
C ASN A 162 5.09 4.62 -10.10
N LEU A 163 5.79 5.58 -9.46
CA LEU A 163 5.76 6.98 -9.84
C LEU A 163 6.89 7.30 -10.81
N PHE A 164 6.56 7.92 -11.93
CA PHE A 164 7.50 8.38 -12.94
C PHE A 164 7.61 9.90 -12.92
N CYS A 165 8.80 10.45 -13.16
CA CYS A 165 8.99 11.90 -13.18
C CYS A 165 8.38 12.56 -14.41
N SER A 166 8.00 11.80 -15.45
CA SER A 166 7.33 12.27 -16.64
C SER A 166 6.61 11.14 -17.38
N LEU A 167 5.65 11.49 -18.22
CA LEU A 167 4.99 10.58 -19.13
C LEU A 167 5.98 9.93 -20.12
N ALA A 168 7.04 10.66 -20.52
CA ALA A 168 8.08 10.13 -21.40
C ALA A 168 8.83 8.97 -20.73
N HIS A 169 9.22 9.11 -19.45
CA HIS A 169 9.88 8.05 -18.70
C HIS A 169 8.95 6.86 -18.43
N LEU A 170 7.67 7.11 -18.25
CA LEU A 170 6.69 6.01 -18.15
C LEU A 170 6.65 5.22 -19.46
N HIS A 171 6.48 5.90 -20.62
CA HIS A 171 6.43 5.24 -21.90
C HIS A 171 7.73 4.48 -22.25
N GLU A 172 8.88 5.02 -21.87
CA GLU A 172 10.17 4.33 -22.03
C GLU A 172 10.22 3.01 -21.25
N ARG A 173 9.64 2.98 -20.06
CA ARG A 173 9.69 1.81 -19.16
C ARG A 173 8.62 0.77 -19.46
N VAL A 174 7.37 1.21 -19.67
CA VAL A 174 6.21 0.33 -19.91
C VAL A 174 6.11 -0.06 -21.38
N GLY A 175 6.72 0.75 -22.27
CA GLY A 175 6.71 0.51 -23.71
C GLY A 175 5.37 0.90 -24.37
N ALA A 176 5.32 0.75 -25.70
CA ALA A 176 4.08 0.91 -26.46
C ALA A 176 3.27 -0.40 -26.51
N GLY A 177 3.48 -1.31 -25.52
CA GLY A 177 3.18 -2.68 -25.79
C GLY A 177 2.06 -3.27 -24.96
N THR A 178 2.31 -4.26 -24.17
CA THR A 178 1.36 -5.30 -23.76
C THR A 178 0.82 -5.11 -22.34
N ASP A 179 1.40 -4.20 -21.57
CA ASP A 179 1.00 -4.01 -20.17
C ASP A 179 -0.25 -3.12 -20.11
N SER A 180 -1.36 -3.69 -19.66
CA SER A 180 -2.58 -2.94 -19.37
C SER A 180 -2.39 -2.11 -18.11
N GLY A 181 -2.82 -0.85 -18.16
CA GLY A 181 -2.79 0.02 -17.00
C GLY A 181 -3.27 1.42 -17.30
N THR A 182 -3.48 2.18 -16.23
CA THR A 182 -3.95 3.55 -16.30
C THR A 182 -2.87 4.50 -15.80
N VAL A 183 -2.68 5.61 -16.53
CA VAL A 183 -1.85 6.72 -16.10
C VAL A 183 -2.66 7.61 -15.16
N MET A 184 -2.19 7.76 -13.92
CA MET A 184 -2.85 8.57 -12.90
C MET A 184 -2.04 9.81 -12.55
N THR A 185 -2.72 10.92 -12.34
CA THR A 185 -2.16 12.11 -11.72
C THR A 185 -1.99 11.87 -10.20
N ILE A 186 -1.11 12.65 -9.57
CA ILE A 186 -0.90 12.59 -8.11
C ILE A 186 -2.21 12.83 -7.34
N ARG A 187 -3.09 13.69 -7.86
CA ARG A 187 -4.39 13.96 -7.24
C ARG A 187 -5.30 12.74 -7.27
N GLU A 188 -5.42 12.07 -8.42
CA GLU A 188 -6.22 10.84 -8.57
C GLU A 188 -5.68 9.73 -7.67
N VAL A 189 -4.36 9.63 -7.52
CA VAL A 189 -3.72 8.68 -6.59
C VAL A 189 -4.12 8.98 -5.13
N ALA A 190 -4.13 10.25 -4.73
CA ALA A 190 -4.55 10.63 -3.39
C ALA A 190 -6.05 10.40 -3.16
N GLU A 191 -6.89 10.61 -4.17
CA GLU A 191 -8.33 10.31 -4.10
C GLU A 191 -8.59 8.81 -3.95
N LEU A 192 -7.95 8.00 -4.77
CA LEU A 192 -8.01 6.54 -4.66
C LEU A 192 -7.52 6.06 -3.29
N GLY A 193 -6.44 6.66 -2.79
CA GLY A 193 -5.90 6.34 -1.47
C GLY A 193 -6.89 6.59 -0.33
N ARG A 194 -7.65 7.69 -0.38
CA ARG A 194 -8.70 7.96 0.63
C ARG A 194 -9.79 6.90 0.67
N GLU A 195 -10.12 6.32 -0.48
CA GLU A 195 -11.08 5.23 -0.57
C GLU A 195 -10.47 3.92 -0.07
N ALA A 196 -9.27 3.58 -0.54
CA ALA A 196 -8.60 2.32 -0.24
C ALA A 196 -8.23 2.14 1.24
N TRP A 197 -7.89 3.22 1.96
CA TRP A 197 -7.51 3.21 3.38
C TRP A 197 -8.54 3.94 4.28
N ALA A 198 -9.79 4.03 3.85
CA ALA A 198 -10.84 4.71 4.61
C ALA A 198 -11.05 4.12 6.02
N ASP A 199 -10.86 2.82 6.17
CA ASP A 199 -11.05 2.08 7.42
C ASP A 199 -9.91 2.25 8.44
N VAL A 200 -8.70 2.63 7.99
CA VAL A 200 -7.57 2.92 8.89
C VAL A 200 -7.44 4.41 9.22
N GLY A 201 -8.06 5.29 8.45
CA GLY A 201 -8.08 6.74 8.67
C GLY A 201 -8.98 7.20 9.83
N GLY A 202 -9.93 6.37 10.25
CA GLY A 202 -10.75 6.61 11.43
C GLY A 202 -9.89 6.40 12.69
N ARG A 203 -9.52 7.47 13.41
CA ARG A 203 -9.03 7.31 14.79
C ARG A 203 -10.09 6.59 15.60
N PRO A 204 -9.71 5.58 16.41
CA PRO A 204 -10.62 4.98 17.38
C PRO A 204 -11.12 6.04 18.38
#